data_0a746f0d8fc8b4b70aee37dd28946bff
#
_entry.id   0a746f0d8fc8b4b70aee37dd28946bff
#
_cell.length_a   1.000
_cell.length_b   1.000
_cell.length_c   1.000
_cell.angle_alpha   90.00
_cell.angle_beta   90.00
_cell.angle_gamma   90.00
#
_symmetry.space_group_name_H-M   'P 1'
#
loop_
_entity.id
_entity.type
_entity.pdbx_description
1 polymer ?
#
loop_
_entity_poly.entity_id
_entity_poly.type
_entity_poly.pdbx_seq_one_letter_code
_entity_poly.pdbx_strand_id
1 'polypeptide(L)'
;MTVFSTFWKVINKYKGTIILYTVMLIVFGGINMTTNDTGVDFTSTKPDILIVNNDKDSEITKNLVKYMSNNANIVSVNDNEEARDDALFYRDVSYIIYIPKNYGIDTLNGKNVELEIKKVDTYDAALAEMMLSRYIETQNIYLKTNISESELINNINESLKNKTNVEIVSNLNTDKLTKVSRYFNFASYSIMAVTIYIICLVITSFHEQSVNKRIIISSMNYKEHNRLLLLASSVYALVVWILYTILGLIILGSELFTLRGLLFIGNEFIFTFCCLTLSLLISSLCYSKVAVSGIVNVVALGSAFLCGAFIPPEMLPSSVIKIAHILPTYYFINSNEILKSLEVINISNLHEVFINTIIMLLFSILFIIINNIVTKKKRVIA
;
A
#
# COMPACT_ATOMS: atom_id res chain seq x y z
N MET A 1 -28.40 29.10 17.66
CA MET A 1 -28.76 28.90 16.25
C MET A 1 -27.83 29.66 15.25
N THR A 2 -27.43 30.88 15.58
CA THR A 2 -26.61 31.72 14.64
C THR A 2 -25.25 31.11 14.28
N VAL A 3 -24.50 30.54 15.24
CA VAL A 3 -23.16 29.93 14.95
C VAL A 3 -23.26 28.76 14.00
N PHE A 4 -24.17 27.82 14.26
CA PHE A 4 -24.39 26.65 13.41
C PHE A 4 -24.82 27.04 11.98
N SER A 5 -25.77 27.96 11.84
CA SER A 5 -26.19 28.46 10.52
C SER A 5 -25.05 29.18 9.78
N THR A 6 -24.24 29.97 10.50
CA THR A 6 -23.09 30.68 9.92
C THR A 6 -22.01 29.68 9.48
N PHE A 7 -21.78 28.63 10.26
CA PHE A 7 -20.85 27.55 9.89
C PHE A 7 -21.19 26.96 8.53
N TRP A 8 -22.45 26.58 8.31
CA TRP A 8 -22.90 26.03 7.03
C TRP A 8 -22.88 27.05 5.87
N LYS A 9 -23.13 28.33 6.13
CA LYS A 9 -22.97 29.39 5.12
C LYS A 9 -21.52 29.53 4.67
N VAL A 10 -20.58 29.43 5.61
CA VAL A 10 -19.14 29.46 5.28
C VAL A 10 -18.76 28.24 4.45
N ILE A 11 -19.21 27.03 4.82
CA ILE A 11 -18.98 25.83 4.02
C ILE A 11 -19.48 26.00 2.58
N ASN A 12 -20.70 26.51 2.42
CA ASN A 12 -21.27 26.70 1.08
C ASN A 12 -20.42 27.63 0.20
N LYS A 13 -19.69 28.59 0.80
CA LYS A 13 -18.72 29.43 0.08
C LYS A 13 -17.53 28.61 -0.47
N TYR A 14 -17.14 27.54 0.23
CA TYR A 14 -16.02 26.69 -0.11
C TYR A 14 -16.43 25.34 -0.73
N LYS A 15 -17.70 25.18 -1.15
CA LYS A 15 -18.20 23.94 -1.77
C LYS A 15 -17.38 23.47 -2.97
N GLY A 16 -16.78 24.43 -3.71
CA GLY A 16 -15.90 24.11 -4.84
C GLY A 16 -14.69 23.25 -4.45
N THR A 17 -14.14 23.45 -3.25
CA THR A 17 -13.04 22.63 -2.74
C THR A 17 -13.49 21.22 -2.42
N ILE A 18 -14.69 21.07 -1.81
CA ILE A 18 -15.27 19.76 -1.54
C ILE A 18 -15.47 19.00 -2.84
N ILE A 19 -16.06 19.67 -3.85
CA ILE A 19 -16.27 19.09 -5.19
C ILE A 19 -14.94 18.70 -5.82
N LEU A 20 -13.91 19.55 -5.73
CA LEU A 20 -12.60 19.30 -6.32
C LEU A 20 -11.98 18.01 -5.75
N TYR A 21 -11.90 17.85 -4.42
CA TYR A 21 -11.35 16.63 -3.80
C TYR A 21 -12.21 15.40 -4.07
N THR A 22 -13.54 15.57 -4.16
CA THR A 22 -14.45 14.47 -4.52
C THR A 22 -14.23 14.03 -5.98
N VAL A 23 -14.06 14.98 -6.90
CA VAL A 23 -13.75 14.69 -8.32
C VAL A 23 -12.36 14.03 -8.43
N MET A 24 -11.38 14.48 -7.65
CA MET A 24 -10.07 13.85 -7.59
C MET A 24 -10.18 12.39 -7.14
N LEU A 25 -11.00 12.07 -6.12
CA LEU A 25 -11.25 10.69 -5.72
C LEU A 25 -11.84 9.87 -6.87
N ILE A 26 -12.87 10.39 -7.55
CA ILE A 26 -13.54 9.66 -8.64
C ILE A 26 -12.58 9.42 -9.80
N VAL A 27 -11.83 10.43 -10.23
CA VAL A 27 -10.93 10.32 -11.39
C VAL A 27 -9.70 9.48 -11.06
N PHE A 28 -8.94 9.86 -10.04
CA PHE A 28 -7.67 9.18 -9.73
C PHE A 28 -7.90 7.86 -8.98
N GLY A 29 -8.87 7.80 -8.07
CA GLY A 29 -9.29 6.56 -7.43
C GLY A 29 -9.87 5.60 -8.47
N GLY A 30 -10.70 6.07 -9.40
CA GLY A 30 -11.24 5.27 -10.50
C GLY A 30 -10.16 4.71 -11.41
N ILE A 31 -9.18 5.52 -11.83
CA ILE A 31 -8.02 5.06 -12.62
C ILE A 31 -7.25 3.99 -11.83
N ASN A 32 -6.98 4.22 -10.55
CA ASN A 32 -6.24 3.29 -9.70
C ASN A 32 -6.99 1.94 -9.51
N MET A 33 -8.32 1.96 -9.54
CA MET A 33 -9.14 0.74 -9.52
C MET A 33 -9.13 -0.03 -10.85
N THR A 34 -8.95 0.68 -11.97
CA THR A 34 -8.93 0.07 -13.32
C THR A 34 -7.53 -0.37 -13.74
N THR A 35 -6.47 0.17 -13.13
CA THR A 35 -5.16 -0.45 -13.25
C THR A 35 -5.32 -1.84 -12.65
N ASN A 36 -5.46 -2.82 -13.53
CA ASN A 36 -5.29 -4.19 -13.14
C ASN A 36 -3.91 -4.21 -12.48
N ASP A 37 -3.86 -4.40 -11.13
CA ASP A 37 -2.86 -5.32 -10.72
C ASP A 37 -3.24 -6.52 -11.57
N THR A 38 -2.44 -6.81 -12.54
CA THR A 38 -2.29 -8.18 -12.93
C THR A 38 -1.98 -8.83 -11.60
N GLY A 39 -3.08 -9.05 -10.84
CA GLY A 39 -3.10 -10.00 -9.75
C GLY A 39 -2.43 -11.14 -10.42
N VAL A 40 -1.30 -11.53 -9.91
CA VAL A 40 -0.43 -12.50 -10.50
C VAL A 40 -1.34 -13.58 -11.11
N ASP A 41 -1.94 -13.31 -12.28
CA ASP A 41 -2.07 -14.33 -13.26
C ASP A 41 -0.62 -14.75 -13.36
N PHE A 42 -0.30 -15.88 -12.78
CA PHE A 42 0.93 -16.58 -12.97
C PHE A 42 1.03 -16.87 -14.48
N THR A 43 1.04 -15.83 -15.29
CA THR A 43 1.68 -15.87 -16.58
C THR A 43 3.11 -16.02 -16.18
N SER A 44 3.58 -17.25 -16.31
CA SER A 44 4.97 -17.65 -16.14
C SER A 44 5.82 -16.67 -16.97
N THR A 45 6.08 -15.49 -16.38
CA THR A 45 7.03 -14.53 -16.95
C THR A 45 8.36 -15.25 -16.85
N LYS A 46 8.93 -15.53 -18.01
CA LYS A 46 10.26 -16.14 -18.04
C LYS A 46 11.22 -15.11 -17.45
N PRO A 47 11.94 -15.43 -16.37
CA PRO A 47 12.90 -14.50 -15.79
C PRO A 47 14.04 -14.22 -16.77
N ASP A 48 14.51 -12.99 -16.80
CA ASP A 48 15.69 -12.61 -17.59
C ASP A 48 16.96 -13.01 -16.82
N ILE A 49 17.72 -13.95 -17.41
CA ILE A 49 18.90 -14.53 -16.76
C ILE A 49 20.12 -14.47 -17.69
N LEU A 50 21.30 -14.45 -17.09
CA LEU A 50 22.58 -14.59 -17.79
C LEU A 50 23.25 -15.91 -17.38
N ILE A 51 23.76 -16.68 -18.34
CA ILE A 51 24.50 -17.90 -18.07
C ILE A 51 25.93 -17.75 -18.59
N VAL A 52 26.89 -17.77 -17.68
CA VAL A 52 28.33 -17.79 -17.98
C VAL A 52 28.79 -19.24 -17.96
N ASN A 53 28.83 -19.85 -19.13
CA ASN A 53 29.19 -21.27 -19.26
C ASN A 53 30.66 -21.47 -19.64
N ASN A 54 31.45 -21.98 -18.70
CA ASN A 54 32.86 -22.35 -18.90
C ASN A 54 33.07 -23.85 -19.19
N ASP A 55 31.98 -24.66 -19.26
CA ASP A 55 32.00 -26.10 -19.54
C ASP A 55 31.10 -26.41 -20.77
N LYS A 56 31.60 -26.04 -21.96
CA LYS A 56 30.80 -26.11 -23.20
C LYS A 56 30.68 -27.50 -23.81
N ASP A 57 31.55 -28.44 -23.42
CA ASP A 57 31.67 -29.76 -24.07
C ASP A 57 30.80 -30.83 -23.41
N SER A 58 30.47 -30.69 -22.14
CA SER A 58 29.67 -31.67 -21.39
C SER A 58 28.20 -31.69 -21.82
N GLU A 59 27.65 -32.90 -22.04
CA GLU A 59 26.23 -33.07 -22.37
C GLU A 59 25.29 -32.72 -21.17
N ILE A 60 25.71 -32.96 -19.95
CA ILE A 60 24.97 -32.57 -18.74
C ILE A 60 24.86 -31.05 -18.68
N THR A 61 25.95 -30.33 -18.92
CA THR A 61 25.97 -28.87 -18.93
C THR A 61 25.10 -28.31 -20.05
N LYS A 62 25.16 -28.89 -21.24
CA LYS A 62 24.25 -28.51 -22.33
C LYS A 62 22.79 -28.73 -21.97
N ASN A 63 22.46 -29.82 -21.27
CA ASN A 63 21.11 -30.10 -20.84
C ASN A 63 20.60 -29.08 -19.77
N LEU A 64 21.45 -28.69 -18.81
CA LEU A 64 21.15 -27.63 -17.85
C LEU A 64 20.86 -26.30 -18.56
N VAL A 65 21.75 -25.88 -19.46
CA VAL A 65 21.57 -24.65 -20.25
C VAL A 65 20.27 -24.70 -21.06
N LYS A 66 20.00 -25.85 -21.70
CA LYS A 66 18.77 -26.06 -22.48
C LYS A 66 17.52 -25.99 -21.61
N TYR A 67 17.54 -26.58 -20.41
CA TYR A 67 16.43 -26.50 -19.47
C TYR A 67 16.16 -25.05 -19.02
N MET A 68 17.23 -24.33 -18.68
CA MET A 68 17.11 -22.92 -18.31
C MET A 68 16.60 -22.06 -19.47
N SER A 69 17.10 -22.25 -20.71
CA SER A 69 16.64 -21.50 -21.87
C SER A 69 15.18 -21.76 -22.27
N ASN A 70 14.65 -22.93 -21.95
CA ASN A 70 13.24 -23.23 -22.18
C ASN A 70 12.31 -22.53 -21.18
N ASN A 71 12.80 -22.25 -19.97
CA ASN A 71 12.01 -21.73 -18.86
C ASN A 71 12.34 -20.27 -18.49
N ALA A 72 13.44 -19.70 -19.01
CA ALA A 72 13.90 -18.33 -18.79
C ALA A 72 14.33 -17.67 -20.11
N ASN A 73 14.40 -16.35 -20.13
CA ASN A 73 14.99 -15.60 -21.25
C ASN A 73 16.48 -15.44 -21.00
N ILE A 74 17.31 -15.94 -21.92
CA ILE A 74 18.77 -15.78 -21.81
C ILE A 74 19.15 -14.45 -22.44
N VAL A 75 19.66 -13.54 -21.63
CA VAL A 75 20.19 -12.24 -22.07
C VAL A 75 21.68 -12.39 -22.34
N SER A 76 22.15 -11.87 -23.47
CA SER A 76 23.56 -11.86 -23.81
C SER A 76 24.17 -10.51 -23.42
N VAL A 77 25.20 -10.54 -22.62
CA VAL A 77 25.95 -9.35 -22.17
C VAL A 77 27.43 -9.54 -22.61
N ASN A 78 28.14 -8.44 -22.77
CA ASN A 78 29.58 -8.49 -23.05
C ASN A 78 30.32 -9.30 -21.97
N ASP A 79 31.32 -10.07 -22.42
CA ASP A 79 32.02 -11.03 -21.55
C ASP A 79 33.10 -10.34 -20.67
N ASN A 80 32.68 -9.34 -19.88
CA ASN A 80 33.51 -8.72 -18.84
C ASN A 80 32.71 -8.64 -17.54
N GLU A 81 33.40 -8.59 -16.42
CA GLU A 81 32.78 -8.61 -15.11
C GLU A 81 31.96 -7.33 -14.86
N GLU A 82 32.47 -6.18 -15.29
CA GLU A 82 31.82 -4.88 -15.15
C GLU A 82 30.46 -4.85 -15.88
N ALA A 83 30.40 -5.33 -17.12
CA ALA A 83 29.14 -5.39 -17.87
C ALA A 83 28.11 -6.35 -17.26
N ARG A 84 28.55 -7.43 -16.60
CA ARG A 84 27.66 -8.36 -15.88
C ARG A 84 27.09 -7.73 -14.62
N ASP A 85 27.93 -7.01 -13.86
CA ASP A 85 27.50 -6.29 -12.65
C ASP A 85 26.59 -5.11 -13.01
N ASP A 86 26.87 -4.40 -14.11
CA ASP A 86 25.99 -3.36 -14.66
C ASP A 86 24.62 -3.94 -15.09
N ALA A 87 24.58 -5.09 -15.74
CA ALA A 87 23.34 -5.73 -16.14
C ALA A 87 22.45 -6.10 -14.93
N LEU A 88 23.06 -6.52 -13.82
CA LEU A 88 22.34 -6.73 -12.55
C LEU A 88 21.88 -5.41 -11.94
N PHE A 89 22.74 -4.40 -11.93
CA PHE A 89 22.44 -3.10 -11.33
C PHE A 89 21.29 -2.38 -12.06
N TYR A 90 21.31 -2.38 -13.40
CA TYR A 90 20.25 -1.80 -14.23
C TYR A 90 19.02 -2.70 -14.38
N ARG A 91 19.08 -3.91 -13.81
CA ARG A 91 18.00 -4.92 -13.88
C ARG A 91 17.69 -5.42 -15.30
N ASP A 92 18.69 -5.40 -16.18
CA ASP A 92 18.60 -6.04 -17.50
C ASP A 92 18.58 -7.56 -17.33
N VAL A 93 19.18 -8.08 -16.26
CA VAL A 93 19.07 -9.47 -15.80
C VAL A 93 18.80 -9.49 -14.29
N SER A 94 18.03 -10.49 -13.85
CA SER A 94 17.70 -10.68 -12.45
C SER A 94 18.59 -11.73 -11.76
N TYR A 95 19.22 -12.60 -12.56
CA TYR A 95 19.96 -13.75 -12.05
C TYR A 95 21.10 -14.12 -12.99
N ILE A 96 22.32 -14.33 -12.46
CA ILE A 96 23.50 -14.78 -13.21
C ILE A 96 23.95 -16.12 -12.66
N ILE A 97 24.15 -17.08 -13.54
CA ILE A 97 24.65 -18.44 -13.22
C ILE A 97 26.05 -18.60 -13.80
N TYR A 98 27.02 -18.88 -12.95
CA TYR A 98 28.37 -19.20 -13.34
C TYR A 98 28.59 -20.70 -13.29
N ILE A 99 28.78 -21.34 -14.47
CA ILE A 99 29.09 -22.77 -14.59
C ILE A 99 30.61 -22.93 -14.68
N PRO A 100 31.25 -23.58 -13.71
CA PRO A 100 32.68 -23.75 -13.68
C PRO A 100 33.15 -24.74 -14.76
N LYS A 101 34.47 -24.71 -15.10
CA LYS A 101 35.08 -25.72 -15.96
C LYS A 101 34.96 -27.11 -15.34
N ASN A 102 34.77 -28.13 -16.19
CA ASN A 102 34.61 -29.52 -15.78
C ASN A 102 33.38 -29.84 -14.90
N TYR A 103 32.38 -28.93 -14.88
CA TYR A 103 31.14 -29.12 -14.13
C TYR A 103 30.51 -30.50 -14.38
N GLY A 104 30.38 -30.90 -15.66
CA GLY A 104 29.78 -32.17 -16.03
C GLY A 104 30.60 -33.39 -15.57
N ILE A 105 31.93 -33.35 -15.72
CA ILE A 105 32.83 -34.46 -15.32
C ILE A 105 32.83 -34.60 -13.80
N ASP A 106 32.94 -33.50 -13.08
CA ASP A 106 32.97 -33.54 -11.61
C ASP A 106 31.60 -34.00 -11.04
N THR A 107 30.51 -33.60 -11.70
CA THR A 107 29.15 -34.04 -11.33
C THR A 107 28.98 -35.56 -11.57
N LEU A 108 29.42 -36.09 -12.72
CA LEU A 108 29.36 -37.53 -13.00
C LEU A 108 30.20 -38.35 -12.01
N ASN A 109 31.30 -37.79 -11.53
CA ASN A 109 32.15 -38.40 -10.52
C ASN A 109 31.60 -38.32 -9.11
N GLY A 110 30.35 -37.82 -8.94
CA GLY A 110 29.66 -37.71 -7.65
C GLY A 110 30.16 -36.60 -6.76
N LYS A 111 30.93 -35.64 -7.29
CA LYS A 111 31.32 -34.43 -6.55
C LYS A 111 30.15 -33.47 -6.48
N ASN A 112 29.90 -32.89 -5.30
CA ASN A 112 28.92 -31.82 -5.14
C ASN A 112 29.55 -30.51 -5.65
N VAL A 113 29.24 -30.12 -6.91
CA VAL A 113 29.74 -28.88 -7.49
C VAL A 113 28.72 -27.77 -7.26
N GLU A 114 29.08 -26.82 -6.40
CA GLU A 114 28.26 -25.63 -6.18
C GLU A 114 28.43 -24.65 -7.35
N LEU A 115 27.31 -24.19 -7.91
CA LEU A 115 27.32 -23.14 -8.92
C LEU A 115 27.37 -21.78 -8.23
N GLU A 116 28.29 -20.92 -8.66
CA GLU A 116 28.33 -19.54 -8.22
C GLU A 116 27.16 -18.77 -8.85
N ILE A 117 26.46 -17.99 -8.04
CA ILE A 117 25.30 -17.20 -8.44
C ILE A 117 25.43 -15.75 -7.99
N LYS A 118 25.04 -14.81 -8.86
CA LYS A 118 24.78 -13.42 -8.49
C LYS A 118 23.32 -13.11 -8.80
N LYS A 119 22.60 -12.46 -7.86
CA LYS A 119 21.17 -12.18 -8.01
C LYS A 119 20.79 -10.83 -7.40
N VAL A 120 19.69 -10.26 -7.88
CA VAL A 120 18.97 -9.16 -7.24
C VAL A 120 17.82 -9.72 -6.40
N ASP A 121 17.37 -8.97 -5.42
CA ASP A 121 16.25 -9.38 -4.55
C ASP A 121 14.91 -9.04 -5.24
N THR A 122 14.54 -9.88 -6.23
CA THR A 122 13.31 -9.75 -7.02
C THR A 122 12.61 -11.10 -7.15
N TYR A 123 11.31 -11.05 -7.52
CA TYR A 123 10.52 -12.25 -7.80
C TYR A 123 11.14 -13.09 -8.93
N ASP A 124 11.59 -12.44 -10.01
CA ASP A 124 12.20 -13.12 -11.16
C ASP A 124 13.49 -13.86 -10.78
N ALA A 125 14.31 -13.26 -9.89
CA ALA A 125 15.49 -13.91 -9.37
C ALA A 125 15.13 -15.14 -8.50
N ALA A 126 14.12 -15.02 -7.64
CA ALA A 126 13.64 -16.15 -6.83
C ALA A 126 13.08 -17.29 -7.71
N LEU A 127 12.36 -16.94 -8.78
CA LEU A 127 11.86 -17.91 -9.75
C LEU A 127 12.99 -18.63 -10.48
N ALA A 128 14.02 -17.90 -10.95
CA ALA A 128 15.20 -18.48 -11.58
C ALA A 128 15.97 -19.41 -10.64
N GLU A 129 16.13 -19.01 -9.38
CA GLU A 129 16.75 -19.82 -8.33
C GLU A 129 15.98 -21.13 -8.07
N MET A 130 14.65 -21.04 -7.99
CA MET A 130 13.79 -22.20 -7.79
C MET A 130 13.91 -23.18 -8.99
N MET A 131 13.97 -22.68 -10.22
CA MET A 131 14.17 -23.50 -11.42
C MET A 131 15.52 -24.19 -11.41
N LEU A 132 16.60 -23.47 -11.09
CA LEU A 132 17.94 -24.01 -10.99
C LEU A 132 18.04 -25.09 -9.88
N SER A 133 17.54 -24.78 -8.70
CA SER A 133 17.53 -25.72 -7.56
C SER A 133 16.76 -26.99 -7.89
N ARG A 134 15.60 -26.87 -8.53
CA ARG A 134 14.81 -28.04 -8.97
C ARG A 134 15.58 -28.94 -9.95
N TYR A 135 16.32 -28.33 -10.88
CA TYR A 135 17.16 -29.10 -11.82
C TYR A 135 18.26 -29.82 -11.06
N ILE A 136 19.02 -29.10 -10.23
CA ILE A 136 20.17 -29.67 -9.47
C ILE A 136 19.70 -30.76 -8.51
N GLU A 137 18.59 -30.56 -7.79
CA GLU A 137 18.03 -31.58 -6.88
C GLU A 137 17.63 -32.84 -7.65
N THR A 138 16.93 -32.69 -8.79
CA THR A 138 16.57 -33.83 -9.66
C THR A 138 17.79 -34.53 -10.17
N GLN A 139 18.82 -33.82 -10.63
CA GLN A 139 20.10 -34.36 -11.05
C GLN A 139 20.78 -35.16 -9.95
N ASN A 140 20.85 -34.61 -8.73
CA ASN A 140 21.48 -35.24 -7.55
C ASN A 140 20.75 -36.51 -7.10
N ILE A 141 19.43 -36.60 -7.28
CA ILE A 141 18.65 -37.81 -6.98
C ILE A 141 19.08 -38.93 -7.95
N TYR A 142 19.17 -38.66 -9.27
CA TYR A 142 19.51 -39.67 -10.24
C TYR A 142 21.00 -40.01 -10.28
N LEU A 143 21.90 -39.11 -9.87
CA LEU A 143 23.32 -39.41 -9.71
C LEU A 143 23.62 -40.49 -8.67
N LYS A 144 22.73 -40.71 -7.71
CA LYS A 144 22.84 -41.77 -6.69
C LYS A 144 22.56 -43.18 -7.30
N THR A 145 22.00 -43.22 -8.48
CA THR A 145 21.76 -44.47 -9.21
C THR A 145 22.85 -44.64 -10.28
N ASN A 146 23.51 -45.77 -10.33
CA ASN A 146 24.59 -46.06 -11.31
C ASN A 146 24.00 -46.24 -12.70
N ILE A 147 23.61 -45.17 -13.36
CA ILE A 147 23.04 -45.13 -14.71
C ILE A 147 24.01 -44.45 -15.70
N SER A 148 23.84 -44.71 -16.96
CA SER A 148 24.62 -44.03 -18.02
C SER A 148 24.27 -42.57 -18.14
N GLU A 149 25.19 -41.72 -18.64
CA GLU A 149 24.95 -40.26 -18.81
C GLU A 149 23.70 -39.97 -19.65
N SER A 150 23.48 -40.75 -20.72
CA SER A 150 22.32 -40.58 -21.60
C SER A 150 20.99 -40.91 -20.88
N GLU A 151 20.99 -41.95 -20.04
CA GLU A 151 19.82 -42.30 -19.22
C GLU A 151 19.59 -41.28 -18.12
N LEU A 152 20.65 -40.75 -17.51
CA LEU A 152 20.58 -39.65 -16.52
C LEU A 152 19.87 -38.42 -17.13
N ILE A 153 20.31 -37.96 -18.29
CA ILE A 153 19.72 -36.81 -18.98
C ILE A 153 18.25 -37.07 -19.33
N ASN A 154 17.91 -38.25 -19.82
CA ASN A 154 16.53 -38.61 -20.16
C ASN A 154 15.63 -38.59 -18.92
N ASN A 155 16.07 -39.22 -17.80
CA ASN A 155 15.31 -39.30 -16.57
C ASN A 155 15.10 -37.91 -15.95
N ILE A 156 16.11 -37.03 -15.99
CA ILE A 156 16.00 -35.64 -15.56
C ILE A 156 14.93 -34.94 -16.41
N ASN A 157 15.01 -35.05 -17.73
CA ASN A 157 14.08 -34.37 -18.63
C ASN A 157 12.63 -34.88 -18.46
N GLU A 158 12.42 -36.17 -18.26
CA GLU A 158 11.10 -36.73 -18.00
C GLU A 158 10.51 -36.25 -16.66
N SER A 159 11.32 -36.25 -15.61
CA SER A 159 10.88 -35.78 -14.29
C SER A 159 10.55 -34.29 -14.28
N LEU A 160 11.32 -33.49 -15.00
CA LEU A 160 11.10 -32.05 -15.10
C LEU A 160 9.92 -31.65 -16.03
N LYS A 161 9.47 -32.56 -16.91
CA LYS A 161 8.23 -32.37 -17.71
C LYS A 161 6.96 -32.45 -16.88
N ASN A 162 6.97 -33.17 -15.77
CA ASN A 162 5.82 -33.30 -14.89
C ASN A 162 5.54 -31.95 -14.20
N LYS A 163 4.63 -31.17 -14.80
CA LYS A 163 4.10 -29.96 -14.19
C LYS A 163 2.95 -30.37 -13.26
N THR A 164 3.12 -30.19 -11.97
CA THR A 164 2.01 -30.24 -11.04
C THR A 164 1.18 -28.99 -11.24
N ASN A 165 -0.03 -29.11 -11.76
CA ASN A 165 -0.98 -27.99 -11.75
C ASN A 165 -1.37 -27.74 -10.30
N VAL A 166 -0.81 -26.72 -9.71
CA VAL A 166 -1.25 -26.22 -8.40
C VAL A 166 -2.31 -25.17 -8.69
N GLU A 167 -3.58 -25.55 -8.60
CA GLU A 167 -4.67 -24.59 -8.55
C GLU A 167 -4.79 -24.08 -7.12
N ILE A 168 -4.48 -22.81 -6.91
CA ILE A 168 -4.82 -22.13 -5.66
C ILE A 168 -6.31 -21.85 -5.73
N VAL A 169 -7.12 -22.74 -5.15
CA VAL A 169 -8.55 -22.51 -5.01
C VAL A 169 -8.74 -21.45 -3.93
N SER A 170 -8.76 -20.18 -4.33
CA SER A 170 -9.17 -19.08 -3.46
C SER A 170 -10.67 -18.83 -3.64
N ASN A 171 -11.45 -18.90 -2.57
CA ASN A 171 -12.84 -18.49 -2.55
C ASN A 171 -13.02 -16.97 -2.53
N LEU A 172 -11.90 -16.20 -2.49
CA LEU A 172 -11.89 -14.76 -2.50
C LEU A 172 -11.96 -14.22 -3.92
N ASN A 173 -12.89 -13.32 -4.17
CA ASN A 173 -12.85 -12.50 -5.38
C ASN A 173 -11.82 -11.38 -5.16
N THR A 174 -10.54 -11.72 -5.35
CA THR A 174 -9.40 -10.85 -5.06
C THR A 174 -9.48 -9.52 -5.83
N ASP A 175 -9.93 -9.56 -7.09
CA ASP A 175 -10.06 -8.35 -7.93
C ASP A 175 -11.07 -7.36 -7.36
N LYS A 176 -12.22 -7.85 -6.90
CA LYS A 176 -13.23 -6.99 -6.31
C LYS A 176 -12.77 -6.41 -4.97
N LEU A 177 -12.15 -7.23 -4.13
CA LEU A 177 -11.65 -6.80 -2.83
C LEU A 177 -10.48 -5.81 -2.96
N THR A 178 -9.63 -5.98 -3.96
CA THR A 178 -8.58 -5.03 -4.30
C THR A 178 -9.16 -3.68 -4.72
N LYS A 179 -10.23 -3.66 -5.53
CA LYS A 179 -10.93 -2.42 -5.89
C LYS A 179 -11.54 -1.74 -4.66
N VAL A 180 -12.13 -2.51 -3.74
CA VAL A 180 -12.67 -1.99 -2.48
C VAL A 180 -11.57 -1.36 -1.64
N SER A 181 -10.47 -2.08 -1.38
CA SER A 181 -9.35 -1.56 -0.59
C SER A 181 -8.77 -0.29 -1.22
N ARG A 182 -8.52 -0.28 -2.53
CA ARG A 182 -8.01 0.90 -3.26
C ARG A 182 -8.92 2.11 -3.16
N TYR A 183 -10.26 1.90 -3.25
CA TYR A 183 -11.20 2.97 -3.05
C TYR A 183 -11.02 3.63 -1.69
N PHE A 184 -11.08 2.85 -0.60
CA PHE A 184 -10.96 3.38 0.75
C PHE A 184 -9.58 3.97 1.03
N ASN A 185 -8.51 3.33 0.54
CA ASN A 185 -7.15 3.86 0.68
C ASN A 185 -7.02 5.24 0.01
N PHE A 186 -7.53 5.41 -1.20
CA PHE A 186 -7.51 6.70 -1.88
C PHE A 186 -8.47 7.71 -1.23
N ALA A 187 -9.63 7.26 -0.74
CA ALA A 187 -10.59 8.11 -0.02
C ALA A 187 -9.97 8.73 1.24
N SER A 188 -9.00 8.06 1.89
CA SER A 188 -8.30 8.60 3.06
C SER A 188 -7.68 9.97 2.81
N TYR A 189 -7.04 10.15 1.65
CA TYR A 189 -6.50 11.45 1.24
C TYR A 189 -7.60 12.51 1.10
N SER A 190 -8.67 12.17 0.39
CA SER A 190 -9.76 13.11 0.12
C SER A 190 -10.51 13.50 1.41
N ILE A 191 -10.80 12.53 2.28
CA ILE A 191 -11.44 12.75 3.58
C ILE A 191 -10.57 13.66 4.45
N MET A 192 -9.29 13.36 4.58
CA MET A 192 -8.36 14.15 5.38
C MET A 192 -8.23 15.57 4.82
N ALA A 193 -8.03 15.73 3.51
CA ALA A 193 -7.87 17.02 2.86
C ALA A 193 -9.12 17.90 3.02
N VAL A 194 -10.30 17.36 2.71
CA VAL A 194 -11.57 18.09 2.82
C VAL A 194 -11.86 18.49 4.28
N THR A 195 -11.63 17.56 5.21
CA THR A 195 -11.92 17.80 6.63
C THR A 195 -10.98 18.86 7.20
N ILE A 196 -9.68 18.76 6.97
CA ILE A 196 -8.70 19.76 7.45
C ILE A 196 -8.98 21.11 6.80
N TYR A 197 -9.12 21.13 5.46
CA TYR A 197 -9.27 22.39 4.73
C TYR A 197 -10.50 23.17 5.18
N ILE A 198 -11.66 22.54 5.21
CA ILE A 198 -12.92 23.19 5.52
C ILE A 198 -12.99 23.61 6.99
N ILE A 199 -12.65 22.72 7.92
CA ILE A 199 -12.71 23.04 9.36
C ILE A 199 -11.74 24.16 9.70
N CYS A 200 -10.50 24.11 9.18
CA CYS A 200 -9.53 25.18 9.41
C CYS A 200 -10.00 26.52 8.83
N LEU A 201 -10.54 26.54 7.61
CA LEU A 201 -11.04 27.78 6.99
C LEU A 201 -12.24 28.36 7.76
N VAL A 202 -13.17 27.50 8.19
CA VAL A 202 -14.33 27.95 8.95
C VAL A 202 -13.88 28.54 10.29
N ILE A 203 -13.06 27.83 11.05
CA ILE A 203 -12.60 28.30 12.36
C ILE A 203 -11.75 29.57 12.22
N THR A 204 -10.85 29.62 11.22
CA THR A 204 -10.08 30.84 10.94
C THR A 204 -10.99 32.02 10.59
N SER A 205 -12.10 31.78 9.85
CA SER A 205 -13.07 32.84 9.54
C SER A 205 -13.80 33.37 10.78
N PHE A 206 -14.06 32.52 11.78
CA PHE A 206 -14.62 32.97 13.08
C PHE A 206 -13.57 33.74 13.91
N HIS A 207 -12.28 33.46 13.73
CA HIS A 207 -11.18 34.19 14.40
C HIS A 207 -10.78 35.49 13.71
N GLU A 208 -11.38 35.85 12.57
CA GLU A 208 -11.14 37.16 11.97
C GLU A 208 -11.51 38.30 12.93
N GLN A 209 -10.66 39.31 13.02
CA GLN A 209 -10.76 40.37 14.03
C GLN A 209 -12.13 41.05 14.05
N SER A 210 -12.74 41.26 12.87
CA SER A 210 -14.09 41.87 12.74
C SER A 210 -15.20 40.95 13.27
N VAL A 211 -15.08 39.65 13.06
CA VAL A 211 -16.05 38.63 13.51
C VAL A 211 -15.87 38.38 15.01
N ASN A 212 -14.64 38.22 15.47
CA ASN A 212 -14.31 37.96 16.87
C ASN A 212 -14.79 39.10 17.79
N LYS A 213 -14.57 40.36 17.39
CA LYS A 213 -15.11 41.54 18.13
C LYS A 213 -16.63 41.46 18.30
N ARG A 214 -17.35 41.05 17.25
CA ARG A 214 -18.82 40.92 17.31
C ARG A 214 -19.27 39.77 18.22
N ILE A 215 -18.50 38.66 18.25
CA ILE A 215 -18.77 37.54 19.14
C ILE A 215 -18.57 37.95 20.61
N ILE A 216 -17.49 38.68 20.91
CA ILE A 216 -17.19 39.17 22.27
C ILE A 216 -18.27 40.11 22.79
N ILE A 217 -18.84 40.98 21.95
CA ILE A 217 -19.87 41.95 22.31
C ILE A 217 -21.27 41.26 22.37
N SER A 218 -21.39 40.06 21.80
CA SER A 218 -22.66 39.33 21.81
C SER A 218 -22.99 38.79 23.20
N SER A 219 -24.26 38.54 23.46
CA SER A 219 -24.74 37.92 24.70
C SER A 219 -24.38 36.44 24.85
N MET A 220 -23.70 35.84 23.81
CA MET A 220 -23.37 34.43 23.79
C MET A 220 -22.11 34.16 24.62
N ASN A 221 -22.21 33.19 25.54
CA ASN A 221 -21.08 32.77 26.33
C ASN A 221 -20.06 32.04 25.42
N TYR A 222 -18.77 32.32 25.61
CA TYR A 222 -17.66 31.69 24.87
C TYR A 222 -17.71 30.16 24.92
N LYS A 223 -18.07 29.56 26.05
CA LYS A 223 -18.22 28.11 26.19
C LYS A 223 -19.30 27.56 25.25
N GLU A 224 -20.43 28.27 25.18
CA GLU A 224 -21.55 27.93 24.30
C GLU A 224 -21.16 28.06 22.83
N HIS A 225 -20.47 29.16 22.47
CA HIS A 225 -19.93 29.34 21.12
C HIS A 225 -19.03 28.19 20.69
N ASN A 226 -18.05 27.81 21.51
CA ASN A 226 -17.13 26.70 21.21
C ASN A 226 -17.86 25.35 21.12
N ARG A 227 -18.84 25.11 22.01
CA ARG A 227 -19.65 23.88 21.97
C ARG A 227 -20.43 23.79 20.64
N LEU A 228 -21.01 24.89 20.18
CA LEU A 228 -21.74 24.95 18.91
C LEU A 228 -20.80 24.75 17.70
N LEU A 229 -19.58 25.31 17.73
CA LEU A 229 -18.56 25.07 16.70
C LEU A 229 -18.13 23.60 16.66
N LEU A 230 -17.88 22.98 17.81
CA LEU A 230 -17.54 21.56 17.89
C LEU A 230 -18.66 20.69 17.35
N LEU A 231 -19.91 20.96 17.75
CA LEU A 231 -21.08 20.23 17.25
C LEU A 231 -21.23 20.40 15.73
N ALA A 232 -21.07 21.62 15.22
CA ALA A 232 -21.13 21.86 13.77
C ALA A 232 -20.03 21.16 13.01
N SER A 233 -18.80 21.13 13.54
CA SER A 233 -17.66 20.41 12.96
C SER A 233 -17.88 18.89 12.99
N SER A 234 -18.47 18.35 14.05
CA SER A 234 -18.80 16.92 14.15
C SER A 234 -19.89 16.53 13.15
N VAL A 235 -20.93 17.35 13.01
CA VAL A 235 -21.97 17.11 11.98
C VAL A 235 -21.37 17.19 10.58
N TYR A 236 -20.46 18.12 10.33
CA TYR A 236 -19.76 18.20 9.06
C TYR A 236 -18.93 16.94 8.76
N ALA A 237 -18.17 16.43 9.73
CA ALA A 237 -17.41 15.20 9.57
C ALA A 237 -18.34 14.00 9.27
N LEU A 238 -19.49 13.90 9.93
CA LEU A 238 -20.51 12.88 9.61
C LEU A 238 -21.03 13.02 8.18
N VAL A 239 -21.29 14.25 7.72
CA VAL A 239 -21.71 14.49 6.33
C VAL A 239 -20.63 14.07 5.34
N VAL A 240 -19.36 14.35 5.62
CA VAL A 240 -18.22 13.91 4.80
C VAL A 240 -18.16 12.38 4.74
N TRP A 241 -18.21 11.70 5.89
CA TRP A 241 -18.24 10.24 5.93
C TRP A 241 -19.40 9.65 5.13
N ILE A 242 -20.63 10.15 5.33
CA ILE A 242 -21.81 9.69 4.57
C ILE A 242 -21.63 9.93 3.07
N LEU A 243 -21.09 11.08 2.67
CA LEU A 243 -20.82 11.41 1.27
C LEU A 243 -19.89 10.39 0.62
N TYR A 244 -18.75 10.08 1.25
CA TYR A 244 -17.78 9.14 0.68
C TYR A 244 -18.27 7.69 0.76
N THR A 245 -19.00 7.30 1.81
CA THR A 245 -19.68 6.00 1.88
C THR A 245 -20.71 5.83 0.75
N ILE A 246 -21.53 6.85 0.47
CA ILE A 246 -22.52 6.81 -0.64
C ILE A 246 -21.80 6.71 -2.00
N LEU A 247 -20.71 7.46 -2.19
CA LEU A 247 -19.89 7.35 -3.40
C LEU A 247 -19.31 5.94 -3.55
N GLY A 248 -18.81 5.36 -2.46
CA GLY A 248 -18.36 3.97 -2.44
C GLY A 248 -19.46 2.99 -2.85
N LEU A 249 -20.67 3.16 -2.32
CA LEU A 249 -21.82 2.33 -2.68
C LEU A 249 -22.19 2.43 -4.17
N ILE A 250 -22.07 3.61 -4.76
CA ILE A 250 -22.34 3.84 -6.19
C ILE A 250 -21.26 3.17 -7.06
N ILE A 251 -19.98 3.23 -6.65
CA ILE A 251 -18.85 2.76 -7.45
C ILE A 251 -18.64 1.25 -7.29
N LEU A 252 -18.73 0.74 -6.06
CA LEU A 252 -18.39 -0.65 -5.70
C LEU A 252 -19.63 -1.57 -5.65
N GLY A 253 -20.82 -1.01 -5.60
CA GLY A 253 -22.09 -1.75 -5.66
C GLY A 253 -22.32 -2.68 -4.47
N SER A 254 -22.71 -3.92 -4.76
CA SER A 254 -23.14 -4.91 -3.76
C SER A 254 -22.04 -5.38 -2.79
N GLU A 255 -20.78 -5.20 -3.13
CA GLU A 255 -19.64 -5.64 -2.29
C GLU A 255 -19.65 -4.96 -0.91
N LEU A 256 -20.13 -3.72 -0.83
CA LEU A 256 -20.20 -2.97 0.44
C LEU A 256 -21.37 -3.41 1.36
N PHE A 257 -22.34 -4.17 0.86
CA PHE A 257 -23.41 -4.73 1.69
C PHE A 257 -23.01 -6.04 2.39
N THR A 258 -21.79 -6.53 2.15
CA THR A 258 -21.24 -7.68 2.87
C THR A 258 -20.75 -7.28 4.27
N LEU A 259 -20.59 -8.27 5.18
CA LEU A 259 -19.98 -8.02 6.50
C LEU A 259 -18.61 -7.34 6.35
N ARG A 260 -17.83 -7.74 5.34
CA ARG A 260 -16.53 -7.13 5.03
C ARG A 260 -16.66 -5.69 4.60
N GLY A 261 -17.63 -5.38 3.73
CA GLY A 261 -17.92 -4.01 3.31
C GLY A 261 -18.31 -3.10 4.49
N LEU A 262 -19.11 -3.62 5.43
CA LEU A 262 -19.47 -2.89 6.64
C LEU A 262 -18.24 -2.60 7.53
N LEU A 263 -17.26 -3.50 7.59
CA LEU A 263 -16.01 -3.27 8.32
C LEU A 263 -15.17 -2.18 7.66
N PHE A 264 -15.09 -2.11 6.32
CA PHE A 264 -14.45 -0.99 5.62
C PHE A 264 -15.14 0.34 5.94
N ILE A 265 -16.47 0.39 5.88
CA ILE A 265 -17.26 1.60 6.22
C ILE A 265 -17.04 2.01 7.67
N GLY A 266 -17.00 1.05 8.60
CA GLY A 266 -16.71 1.30 10.01
C GLY A 266 -15.29 1.84 10.24
N ASN A 267 -14.30 1.29 9.55
CA ASN A 267 -12.92 1.78 9.58
C ASN A 267 -12.83 3.23 9.06
N GLU A 268 -13.53 3.54 7.95
CA GLU A 268 -13.64 4.90 7.41
C GLU A 268 -14.27 5.89 8.39
N PHE A 269 -15.29 5.46 9.14
CA PHE A 269 -15.93 6.28 10.19
C PHE A 269 -14.92 6.69 11.28
N ILE A 270 -14.18 5.72 11.83
CA ILE A 270 -13.16 5.97 12.85
C ILE A 270 -12.05 6.88 12.32
N PHE A 271 -11.61 6.66 11.09
CA PHE A 271 -10.62 7.50 10.44
C PHE A 271 -11.12 8.94 10.24
N THR A 272 -12.36 9.11 9.79
CA THR A 272 -12.97 10.44 9.62
C THR A 272 -13.07 11.18 10.96
N PHE A 273 -13.38 10.47 12.06
CA PHE A 273 -13.37 11.04 13.40
C PHE A 273 -11.94 11.46 13.82
N CYS A 274 -10.94 10.66 13.50
CA CYS A 274 -9.53 11.02 13.72
C CYS A 274 -9.14 12.28 12.93
N CYS A 275 -9.53 12.37 11.66
CA CYS A 275 -9.32 13.56 10.83
C CYS A 275 -10.02 14.82 11.39
N LEU A 276 -11.21 14.67 11.96
CA LEU A 276 -11.91 15.77 12.65
C LEU A 276 -11.06 16.31 13.81
N THR A 277 -10.57 15.43 14.69
CA THR A 277 -9.80 15.85 15.87
C THR A 277 -8.47 16.49 15.49
N LEU A 278 -7.81 15.94 14.46
CA LEU A 278 -6.60 16.53 13.87
C LEU A 278 -6.88 17.91 13.25
N SER A 279 -8.00 18.07 12.55
CA SER A 279 -8.40 19.36 11.95
C SER A 279 -8.64 20.45 13.01
N LEU A 280 -9.28 20.08 14.13
CA LEU A 280 -9.48 20.97 15.26
C LEU A 280 -8.15 21.39 15.89
N LEU A 281 -7.21 20.49 16.03
CA LEU A 281 -5.86 20.79 16.51
C LEU A 281 -5.13 21.75 15.56
N ILE A 282 -5.12 21.45 14.25
CA ILE A 282 -4.47 22.30 13.24
C ILE A 282 -5.11 23.69 13.24
N SER A 283 -6.43 23.79 13.32
CA SER A 283 -7.15 25.08 13.35
C SER A 283 -6.82 25.92 14.57
N SER A 284 -6.47 25.29 15.69
CA SER A 284 -6.02 26.00 16.89
C SER A 284 -4.58 26.54 16.77
N LEU A 285 -3.77 25.97 15.87
CA LEU A 285 -2.38 26.37 15.64
C LEU A 285 -2.27 27.40 14.50
N CYS A 286 -3.14 27.32 13.50
CA CYS A 286 -3.08 28.10 12.27
C CYS A 286 -4.16 29.20 12.25
N TYR A 287 -3.74 30.46 11.99
CA TYR A 287 -4.64 31.61 11.88
C TYR A 287 -4.70 32.20 10.45
N SER A 288 -3.91 31.71 9.53
CA SER A 288 -3.84 32.20 8.17
C SER A 288 -4.58 31.30 7.19
N LYS A 289 -5.56 31.82 6.47
CA LYS A 289 -6.26 31.08 5.42
C LYS A 289 -5.32 30.61 4.30
N VAL A 290 -4.27 31.37 4.01
CA VAL A 290 -3.27 31.00 3.02
C VAL A 290 -2.43 29.79 3.49
N ALA A 291 -2.06 29.78 4.76
CA ALA A 291 -1.29 28.68 5.34
C ALA A 291 -2.07 27.35 5.38
N VAL A 292 -3.40 27.41 5.46
CA VAL A 292 -4.24 26.19 5.49
C VAL A 292 -4.00 25.33 4.25
N SER A 293 -3.91 25.92 3.06
CA SER A 293 -3.63 25.16 1.83
C SER A 293 -2.29 24.43 1.88
N GLY A 294 -1.24 25.09 2.35
CA GLY A 294 0.07 24.45 2.54
C GLY A 294 0.04 23.32 3.56
N ILE A 295 -0.66 23.51 4.68
CA ILE A 295 -0.79 22.49 5.74
C ILE A 295 -1.54 21.26 5.21
N VAL A 296 -2.62 21.45 4.45
CA VAL A 296 -3.37 20.33 3.84
C VAL A 296 -2.46 19.52 2.91
N ASN A 297 -1.68 20.18 2.07
CA ASN A 297 -0.76 19.47 1.18
C ASN A 297 0.31 18.68 1.96
N VAL A 298 0.89 19.25 3.00
CA VAL A 298 1.89 18.55 3.81
C VAL A 298 1.26 17.40 4.58
N VAL A 299 0.13 17.63 5.25
CA VAL A 299 -0.46 16.64 6.15
C VAL A 299 -1.24 15.57 5.36
N ALA A 300 -2.16 15.96 4.49
CA ALA A 300 -3.01 14.99 3.79
C ALA A 300 -2.27 14.30 2.66
N LEU A 301 -1.59 15.06 1.79
CA LEU A 301 -0.85 14.49 0.65
C LEU A 301 0.39 13.74 1.13
N GLY A 302 1.14 14.31 2.09
CA GLY A 302 2.30 13.65 2.68
C GLY A 302 1.93 12.33 3.36
N SER A 303 0.83 12.30 4.15
CA SER A 303 0.34 11.06 4.75
C SER A 303 -0.07 10.03 3.70
N ALA A 304 -0.74 10.46 2.61
CA ALA A 304 -1.19 9.56 1.55
C ALA A 304 -0.03 8.85 0.85
N PHE A 305 1.07 9.56 0.58
CA PHE A 305 2.28 8.96 -0.01
C PHE A 305 3.02 8.06 0.98
N LEU A 306 3.23 8.51 2.21
CA LEU A 306 4.01 7.76 3.20
C LEU A 306 3.30 6.49 3.68
N CYS A 307 1.97 6.50 3.73
CA CYS A 307 1.19 5.39 4.30
C CYS A 307 0.66 4.39 3.27
N GLY A 308 0.86 4.64 1.97
CA GLY A 308 0.45 3.67 0.97
C GLY A 308 -0.96 3.89 0.38
N ALA A 309 -1.52 5.12 0.45
CA ALA A 309 -2.81 5.41 -0.16
C ALA A 309 -2.77 5.40 -1.69
N PHE A 310 -1.66 5.86 -2.28
CA PHE A 310 -1.46 5.97 -3.73
C PHE A 310 -0.57 4.87 -4.31
N ILE A 311 0.35 4.37 -3.50
CA ILE A 311 1.29 3.31 -3.86
C ILE A 311 1.02 2.15 -2.89
N PRO A 312 0.79 0.92 -3.38
CA PRO A 312 0.57 -0.22 -2.50
C PRO A 312 1.65 -0.33 -1.41
N PRO A 313 1.29 -0.60 -0.15
CA PRO A 313 2.26 -0.67 0.95
C PRO A 313 3.41 -1.66 0.71
N GLU A 314 3.15 -2.74 -0.05
CA GLU A 314 4.14 -3.75 -0.41
C GLU A 314 5.29 -3.19 -1.28
N MET A 315 5.04 -2.08 -2.00
CA MET A 315 6.04 -1.41 -2.84
C MET A 315 6.83 -0.34 -2.10
N LEU A 316 6.48 -0.04 -0.85
CA LEU A 316 7.16 1.00 -0.07
C LEU A 316 8.41 0.44 0.62
N PRO A 317 9.53 1.19 0.60
CA PRO A 317 10.72 0.81 1.36
C PRO A 317 10.44 0.69 2.86
N SER A 318 11.10 -0.24 3.55
CA SER A 318 10.93 -0.47 4.98
C SER A 318 11.21 0.76 5.86
N SER A 319 12.10 1.65 5.43
CA SER A 319 12.37 2.93 6.08
C SER A 319 11.17 3.88 6.06
N VAL A 320 10.43 3.92 4.94
CA VAL A 320 9.22 4.76 4.78
C VAL A 320 8.10 4.20 5.66
N ILE A 321 7.92 2.89 5.68
CA ILE A 321 6.90 2.23 6.53
C ILE A 321 7.15 2.54 8.01
N LYS A 322 8.41 2.54 8.48
CA LYS A 322 8.74 2.93 9.87
C LYS A 322 8.29 4.35 10.21
N ILE A 323 8.42 5.30 9.28
CA ILE A 323 7.95 6.67 9.46
C ILE A 323 6.41 6.72 9.43
N ALA A 324 5.79 5.95 8.56
CA ALA A 324 4.33 5.89 8.41
C ALA A 324 3.62 5.52 9.72
N HIS A 325 4.22 4.69 10.58
CA HIS A 325 3.65 4.31 11.88
C HIS A 325 3.39 5.50 12.82
N ILE A 326 3.97 6.68 12.57
CA ILE A 326 3.71 7.90 13.35
C ILE A 326 2.38 8.55 12.93
N LEU A 327 1.80 8.12 11.81
CA LEU A 327 0.61 8.71 11.20
C LEU A 327 -0.62 7.81 11.39
N PRO A 328 -1.79 8.36 11.77
CA PRO A 328 -3.00 7.56 11.90
C PRO A 328 -3.48 6.95 10.58
N THR A 329 -3.13 7.54 9.44
CA THR A 329 -3.45 7.07 8.09
C THR A 329 -2.86 5.68 7.82
N TYR A 330 -1.69 5.37 8.39
CA TYR A 330 -1.08 4.05 8.26
C TYR A 330 -1.99 2.95 8.82
N TYR A 331 -2.52 3.13 10.01
CA TYR A 331 -3.38 2.15 10.67
C TYR A 331 -4.72 1.97 9.95
N PHE A 332 -5.24 3.05 9.36
CA PHE A 332 -6.42 2.98 8.50
C PHE A 332 -6.16 2.11 7.25
N ILE A 333 -5.08 2.39 6.51
CA ILE A 333 -4.71 1.67 5.30
C ILE A 333 -4.34 0.23 5.59
N ASN A 334 -3.55 -0.02 6.65
CA ASN A 334 -3.19 -1.37 7.07
C ASN A 334 -4.45 -2.21 7.41
N SER A 335 -5.44 -1.63 8.08
CA SER A 335 -6.73 -2.30 8.32
C SER A 335 -7.44 -2.66 7.01
N ASN A 336 -7.41 -1.78 6.01
CA ASN A 336 -8.02 -2.05 4.71
C ASN A 336 -7.29 -3.19 3.97
N GLU A 337 -5.95 -3.23 4.01
CA GLU A 337 -5.17 -4.31 3.40
C GLU A 337 -5.40 -5.65 4.09
N ILE A 338 -5.49 -5.67 5.43
CA ILE A 338 -5.85 -6.87 6.19
C ILE A 338 -7.26 -7.33 5.79
N LEU A 339 -8.25 -6.44 5.78
CA LEU A 339 -9.63 -6.78 5.39
C LEU A 339 -9.71 -7.31 3.95
N LYS A 340 -8.85 -6.84 3.05
CA LYS A 340 -8.73 -7.34 1.67
C LYS A 340 -8.24 -8.78 1.62
N SER A 341 -7.24 -9.14 2.43
CA SER A 341 -6.52 -10.41 2.38
C SER A 341 -7.17 -11.55 3.18
N LEU A 342 -8.03 -11.26 4.16
CA LEU A 342 -8.68 -12.26 5.00
C LEU A 342 -9.60 -13.18 4.18
N GLU A 343 -9.38 -14.49 4.18
CA GLU A 343 -10.30 -15.45 3.57
C GLU A 343 -11.62 -15.53 4.33
N VAL A 344 -11.54 -15.68 5.65
CA VAL A 344 -12.72 -15.82 6.52
C VAL A 344 -12.72 -14.72 7.57
N ILE A 345 -13.86 -14.05 7.73
CA ILE A 345 -14.06 -13.01 8.73
C ILE A 345 -14.53 -13.66 10.03
N ASN A 346 -13.60 -13.82 10.97
CA ASN A 346 -13.84 -14.28 12.34
C ASN A 346 -13.22 -13.29 13.33
N ILE A 347 -13.72 -13.27 14.56
CA ILE A 347 -13.21 -12.38 15.62
C ILE A 347 -11.71 -12.58 15.86
N SER A 348 -11.21 -13.82 15.77
CA SER A 348 -9.79 -14.14 15.90
C SER A 348 -8.93 -13.52 14.81
N ASN A 349 -9.43 -13.46 13.57
CA ASN A 349 -8.70 -12.94 12.42
C ASN A 349 -8.77 -11.41 12.31
N LEU A 350 -9.73 -10.78 13.00
CA LEU A 350 -9.90 -9.32 13.06
C LEU A 350 -9.05 -8.65 14.15
N HIS A 351 -8.26 -9.41 14.91
CA HIS A 351 -7.50 -8.89 16.03
C HIS A 351 -6.61 -7.67 15.66
N GLU A 352 -5.89 -7.75 14.54
CA GLU A 352 -5.04 -6.66 14.08
C GLU A 352 -5.85 -5.42 13.64
N VAL A 353 -7.01 -5.63 13.02
CA VAL A 353 -7.92 -4.54 12.65
C VAL A 353 -8.44 -3.82 13.90
N PHE A 354 -8.75 -4.56 14.96
CA PHE A 354 -9.15 -3.96 16.24
C PHE A 354 -8.00 -3.19 16.90
N ILE A 355 -6.76 -3.71 16.86
CA ILE A 355 -5.58 -2.99 17.37
C ILE A 355 -5.41 -1.67 16.61
N ASN A 356 -5.44 -1.69 15.28
CA ASN A 356 -5.32 -0.50 14.45
C ASN A 356 -6.42 0.53 14.77
N THR A 357 -7.65 0.07 14.96
CA THR A 357 -8.79 0.92 15.36
C THR A 357 -8.53 1.58 16.71
N ILE A 358 -8.05 0.84 17.71
CA ILE A 358 -7.70 1.37 19.02
C ILE A 358 -6.60 2.43 18.91
N ILE A 359 -5.58 2.18 18.09
CA ILE A 359 -4.48 3.14 17.87
C ILE A 359 -5.01 4.42 17.23
N MET A 360 -5.90 4.36 16.23
CA MET A 360 -6.54 5.56 15.65
C MET A 360 -7.36 6.35 16.68
N LEU A 361 -8.06 5.67 17.58
CA LEU A 361 -8.78 6.31 18.67
C LEU A 361 -7.83 6.98 19.68
N LEU A 362 -6.70 6.35 19.99
CA LEU A 362 -5.66 6.94 20.82
C LEU A 362 -5.06 8.21 20.19
N PHE A 363 -4.81 8.21 18.87
CA PHE A 363 -4.44 9.44 18.15
C PHE A 363 -5.51 10.52 18.28
N SER A 364 -6.77 10.16 18.15
CA SER A 364 -7.89 11.12 18.31
C SER A 364 -7.91 11.75 19.70
N ILE A 365 -7.73 10.94 20.73
CA ILE A 365 -7.65 11.42 22.13
C ILE A 365 -6.42 12.32 22.31
N LEU A 366 -5.27 11.92 21.79
CA LEU A 366 -4.04 12.72 21.85
C LEU A 366 -4.23 14.10 21.20
N PHE A 367 -4.85 14.16 20.01
CA PHE A 367 -5.12 15.42 19.31
C PHE A 367 -6.09 16.30 20.11
N ILE A 368 -7.11 15.73 20.75
CA ILE A 368 -8.03 16.47 21.64
C ILE A 368 -7.29 17.05 22.85
N ILE A 369 -6.42 16.26 23.49
CA ILE A 369 -5.66 16.72 24.66
C ILE A 369 -4.73 17.89 24.26
N ILE A 370 -3.97 17.74 23.18
CA ILE A 370 -3.07 18.77 22.68
C ILE A 370 -3.86 20.03 22.30
N ASN A 371 -4.99 19.87 21.59
CA ASN A 371 -5.86 20.98 21.22
C ASN A 371 -6.36 21.75 22.45
N ASN A 372 -6.78 21.06 23.51
CA ASN A 372 -7.23 21.68 24.75
C ASN A 372 -6.10 22.45 25.46
N ILE A 373 -4.88 21.89 25.47
CA ILE A 373 -3.71 22.57 26.06
C ILE A 373 -3.37 23.85 25.29
N VAL A 374 -3.31 23.76 23.95
CA VAL A 374 -3.03 24.90 23.06
C VAL A 374 -4.07 25.99 23.24
N THR A 375 -5.35 25.64 23.20
CA THR A 375 -6.44 26.60 23.35
C THR A 375 -6.45 27.27 24.74
N LYS A 376 -6.13 26.51 25.81
CA LYS A 376 -6.05 27.06 27.16
C LYS A 376 -4.88 28.05 27.31
N LYS A 377 -3.68 27.71 26.77
CA LYS A 377 -2.52 28.63 26.82
C LYS A 377 -2.81 29.94 26.08
N LYS A 378 -3.46 29.90 24.94
CA LYS A 378 -3.80 31.09 24.15
C LYS A 378 -4.78 32.03 24.85
N ARG A 379 -5.67 31.48 25.68
CA ARG A 379 -6.59 32.29 26.51
C ARG A 379 -5.91 33.07 27.61
N VAL A 380 -4.80 32.55 28.12
CA VAL A 380 -4.05 33.22 29.21
C VAL A 380 -3.21 34.38 28.69
N ILE A 381 -2.87 34.35 27.38
CA ILE A 381 -2.01 35.34 26.72
C ILE A 381 -2.81 36.42 26.00
N ALA A 382 -4.12 36.19 25.73
CA ALA A 382 -5.05 37.17 25.12
C ALA A 382 -5.89 37.89 26.17
#